data_c23eebebbd4396550e484b43e6a8ce30
#
_entry.id   c23eebebbd4396550e484b43e6a8ce30
#
_cell.length_a   1.000
_cell.length_b   1.000
_cell.length_c   1.000
_cell.angle_alpha   90.00
_cell.angle_beta   90.00
_cell.angle_gamma   90.00
#
_symmetry.space_group_name_H-M   'P 1'
#
loop_
_entity.id
_entity.type
_entity.pdbx_description
1 polymer ?
#
loop_
_entity_poly.entity_id
_entity_poly.type
_entity_poly.pdbx_seq_one_letter_code
_entity_poly.pdbx_strand_id
1 'polypeptide(L)' 'MQLLIDMVVNEMPPKRKMIYKLSRIKGLSNEQIAEKLGIQKKTVENHLNIALNELRDALALSILVYLILSV' A
#
# COMPACT_ATOMS: atom_id res chain seq x y z
N MET A 1 0.22 12.73 -7.74
CA MET A 1 0.26 11.28 -7.49
C MET A 1 0.80 10.92 -6.12
N GLN A 2 1.97 11.47 -5.76
CA GLN A 2 2.54 11.12 -4.45
C GLN A 2 1.64 11.52 -3.28
N LEU A 3 0.99 12.67 -3.36
CA LEU A 3 0.09 13.12 -2.30
C LEU A 3 -1.08 12.14 -2.11
N LEU A 4 -1.66 11.65 -3.20
CA LEU A 4 -2.76 10.69 -3.13
C LEU A 4 -2.28 9.37 -2.51
N ILE A 5 -1.11 8.89 -2.91
CA ILE A 5 -0.52 7.68 -2.35
C ILE A 5 -0.30 7.86 -0.85
N ASP A 6 0.24 9.00 -0.43
CA ASP A 6 0.48 9.28 0.99
C ASP A 6 -0.82 9.29 1.78
N MET A 7 -1.88 9.87 1.23
CA MET A 7 -3.19 9.89 1.89
C MET A 7 -3.73 8.48 2.08
N VAL A 8 -3.67 7.64 1.05
CA VAL A 8 -4.16 6.27 1.13
C VAL A 8 -3.34 5.47 2.15
N VAL A 9 -2.01 5.61 2.12
CA VAL A 9 -1.13 4.91 3.05
C VAL A 9 -1.41 5.33 4.49
N ASN A 10 -1.62 6.62 4.73
CA ASN A 10 -1.91 7.13 6.08
C ASN A 10 -3.22 6.60 6.64
N GLU A 11 -4.19 6.26 5.78
CA GLU A 11 -5.47 5.70 6.20
C GLU A 11 -5.41 4.20 6.45
N MET A 12 -4.33 3.54 6.10
CA MET A 12 -4.19 2.10 6.32
C MET A 12 -4.11 1.76 7.81
N PRO A 13 -4.59 0.58 8.22
CA PRO A 13 -4.37 0.10 9.58
C PRO A 13 -2.87 0.07 9.92
N PRO A 14 -2.49 0.28 11.18
CA PRO A 14 -1.07 0.44 11.54
C PRO A 14 -0.15 -0.68 11.06
N LYS A 15 -0.58 -1.94 11.16
CA LYS A 15 0.25 -3.06 10.74
C LYS A 15 0.47 -3.07 9.22
N ARG A 16 -0.58 -2.86 8.45
CA ARG A 16 -0.48 -2.80 6.99
C ARG A 16 0.39 -1.62 6.56
N LYS A 17 0.20 -0.47 7.20
CA LYS A 17 1.01 0.72 6.92
C LYS A 17 2.48 0.44 7.15
N MET A 18 2.83 -0.20 8.26
CA MET A 18 4.20 -0.54 8.58
C MET A 18 4.80 -1.49 7.55
N ILE A 19 4.07 -2.54 7.18
CA ILE A 19 4.52 -3.52 6.18
C ILE A 19 4.74 -2.83 4.83
N TYR A 20 3.79 -1.99 4.41
CA TYR A 20 3.91 -1.25 3.16
C TYR A 20 5.17 -0.39 3.15
N LYS A 21 5.42 0.37 4.22
CA LYS A 21 6.59 1.25 4.29
C LYS A 21 7.89 0.46 4.32
N LEU A 22 7.94 -0.66 5.02
CA LEU A 22 9.13 -1.51 5.02
C LEU A 22 9.43 -2.06 3.64
N SER A 23 8.39 -2.41 2.89
CA SER A 23 8.53 -2.95 1.54
C SER A 23 8.94 -1.88 0.53
N ARG A 24 8.19 -0.78 0.46
CA ARG A 24 8.31 0.20 -0.63
C ARG A 24 9.30 1.32 -0.35
N ILE A 25 9.46 1.71 0.90
CA ILE A 25 10.35 2.81 1.27
C ILE A 25 11.72 2.27 1.69
N LYS A 26 11.73 1.25 2.54
CA LYS A 26 12.98 0.66 3.04
C LYS A 26 13.55 -0.41 2.11
N GLY A 27 12.77 -0.90 1.16
CA GLY A 27 13.22 -1.87 0.17
C GLY A 27 13.44 -3.28 0.71
N LEU A 28 12.80 -3.65 1.81
CA LEU A 28 12.95 -4.98 2.38
C LEU A 28 12.14 -6.01 1.59
N SER A 29 12.67 -7.23 1.51
CA SER A 29 11.93 -8.35 0.94
C SER A 29 10.83 -8.82 1.89
N ASN A 30 9.88 -9.59 1.36
CA ASN A 30 8.82 -10.15 2.20
C ASN A 30 9.37 -11.02 3.32
N GLU A 31 10.45 -11.78 3.02
CA GLU A 31 11.11 -12.61 4.02
C GLU A 31 11.75 -11.77 5.12
N GLN A 32 12.41 -10.67 4.74
CA GLN A 32 13.03 -9.77 5.71
C GLN A 32 11.99 -9.08 6.58
N ILE A 33 10.87 -8.69 6.01
CA ILE A 33 9.78 -8.07 6.76
C ILE A 33 9.19 -9.08 7.75
N ALA A 34 8.93 -10.31 7.28
CA ALA A 34 8.38 -11.36 8.11
C ALA A 34 9.29 -11.64 9.33
N GLU A 35 10.59 -11.73 9.08
CA GLU A 35 11.57 -11.96 10.13
C GLU A 35 11.60 -10.78 11.12
N LYS A 36 11.64 -9.55 10.59
CA LYS A 36 11.70 -8.35 11.42
C LYS A 36 10.49 -8.21 12.33
N LEU A 37 9.31 -8.53 11.83
CA LEU A 37 8.06 -8.37 12.58
C LEU A 37 7.63 -9.64 13.34
N GLY A 38 8.33 -10.76 13.16
CA GLY A 38 7.98 -12.01 13.81
C GLY A 38 6.66 -12.58 13.32
N ILE A 39 6.35 -12.44 12.05
CA ILE A 39 5.13 -12.95 11.43
C ILE A 39 5.49 -13.83 10.23
N GLN A 40 4.50 -14.53 9.70
CA GLN A 40 4.72 -15.40 8.55
C GLN A 40 4.83 -14.58 7.26
N LYS A 41 5.64 -15.08 6.33
CA LYS A 41 5.78 -14.46 5.01
C LYS A 41 4.42 -14.31 4.31
N LYS A 42 3.55 -15.31 4.45
CA LYS A 42 2.22 -15.28 3.85
C LYS A 42 1.40 -14.10 4.38
N THR A 43 1.54 -13.79 5.67
CA THR A 43 0.87 -12.64 6.27
C THR A 43 1.37 -11.33 5.64
N VAL A 44 2.68 -11.22 5.41
CA VAL A 44 3.26 -10.06 4.73
C VAL A 44 2.68 -9.93 3.32
N GLU A 45 2.65 -11.02 2.56
CA GLU A 45 2.10 -11.03 1.20
C GLU A 45 0.64 -10.59 1.18
N ASN A 46 -0.17 -11.08 2.12
CA ASN A 46 -1.58 -10.72 2.21
C ASN A 46 -1.76 -9.23 2.49
N HIS A 47 -0.99 -8.68 3.44
CA HIS A 47 -1.06 -7.24 3.74
C HIS A 47 -0.64 -6.39 2.54
N LEU A 48 0.41 -6.79 1.83
CA LEU A 48 0.86 -6.05 0.65
C LEU A 48 -0.15 -6.12 -0.48
N ASN A 49 -0.77 -7.28 -0.70
CA ASN A 49 -1.82 -7.41 -1.72
C ASN A 49 -2.99 -6.48 -1.43
N ILE A 50 -3.43 -6.41 -0.18
CA ILE A 50 -4.52 -5.52 0.20
C ILE A 50 -4.10 -4.06 0.02
N ALA A 51 -2.89 -3.70 0.46
CA ALA A 51 -2.37 -2.35 0.33
C ALA A 51 -2.30 -1.91 -1.13
N LEU A 52 -1.77 -2.77 -2.01
CA LEU A 52 -1.66 -2.47 -3.43
C LEU A 52 -3.03 -2.35 -4.09
N ASN A 53 -4.00 -3.18 -3.69
CA ASN A 53 -5.36 -3.07 -4.19
C ASN A 53 -6.02 -1.77 -3.76
N GLU A 54 -5.81 -1.33 -2.51
CA GLU A 54 -6.32 -0.05 -2.03
C GLU A 54 -5.75 1.11 -2.83
N LEU A 55 -4.44 1.08 -3.10
CA LEU A 55 -3.78 2.11 -3.90
C LEU A 55 -4.28 2.11 -5.34
N ARG A 56 -4.42 0.94 -5.94
CA ARG A 56 -4.93 0.82 -7.30
C ARG A 56 -6.34 1.37 -7.43
N ASP A 57 -7.22 1.03 -6.48
CA ASP A 57 -8.60 1.49 -6.51
C ASP A 57 -8.67 3.01 -6.34
N ALA A 58 -7.87 3.57 -5.45
CA ALA A 58 -7.83 5.02 -5.24
C ALA A 58 -7.33 5.75 -6.49
N LEU A 59 -6.30 5.21 -7.16
CA LEU A 59 -5.78 5.81 -8.38
C LEU A 59 -6.77 5.69 -9.52
N ALA A 60 -7.49 4.57 -9.64
CA ALA A 60 -8.51 4.38 -10.66
C ALA A 60 -9.65 5.39 -10.49
N LEU A 61 -10.11 5.59 -9.25
CA LEU A 61 -11.16 6.59 -8.98
C LEU A 61 -10.68 7.99 -9.32
N SER A 62 -9.43 8.31 -9.01
CA SER A 62 -8.86 9.61 -9.34
C SER A 62 -8.85 9.86 -10.85
N ILE A 63 -8.49 8.86 -11.63
CA ILE A 63 -8.48 8.95 -13.09
C ILE A 63 -9.90 9.14 -13.62
N LEU A 64 -10.88 8.39 -13.10
CA LEU A 64 -12.28 8.52 -13.49
C LEU A 64 -12.81 9.93 -13.23
N VAL A 65 -12.54 10.46 -12.05
CA VAL A 65 -12.96 11.82 -11.70
C VAL A 65 -12.33 12.85 -12.64
N TYR A 66 -11.04 12.67 -12.94
CA TYR A 66 -10.34 13.56 -13.87
C TYR A 66 -10.99 13.53 -15.25
N LEU A 67 -11.30 12.35 -15.78
CA LEU A 67 -11.94 12.21 -17.09
C LEU A 67 -13.33 12.85 -17.12
N ILE A 68 -14.10 12.68 -16.06
CA ILE A 68 -15.44 13.29 -15.96
C ILE A 68 -15.35 14.80 -15.92
N LEU A 69 -14.41 15.36 -15.16
CA LEU A 69 -14.28 16.79 -15.00
C LEU A 69 -13.66 17.46 -16.23
N SER A 70 -12.89 16.74 -17.04
CA SER A 70 -12.26 17.33 -18.23
C SER A 70 -13.12 17.21 -19.49
N VAL A 71 -14.28 16.58 -19.39
CA VAL A 71 -15.29 16.54 -20.44
C VAL A 71 -16.37 17.58 -20.17
#